data_06f9f5c956efbd56d4e2cfff3c1efbe4
#
_entry.id   06f9f5c956efbd56d4e2cfff3c1efbe4
#
_cell.length_a   1.000
_cell.length_b   1.000
_cell.length_c   1.000
_cell.angle_alpha   90.00
_cell.angle_beta   90.00
_cell.angle_gamma   90.00
#
_symmetry.space_group_name_H-M   'P 1'
#
loop_
_entity.id
_entity.type
_entity.pdbx_description
1 polymer ?
#
loop_
_entity_poly.entity_id
_entity_poly.type
_entity_poly.pdbx_seq_one_letter_code
_entity_poly.pdbx_strand_id
1 'polypeptide(L)'
;MKAAFPIALLCGFACAALAQSLPKSVRKNLDRPTVIQGFLCDKGYAWFFSGGQLEKCTVTREMSFGEITIPAGSWITLAEDGKPKFVQMSHDAPVLGLRCQGGGPLGPGEGSVVALYPSGKLKECFLAGDQTVQGVPCSHGGLVSTTLGRDPGVYFSENGKLRQCRLAADFNGQRKGELFQQPL
;
A
#
# COMPACT_ATOMS: atom_id res chain seq x y z
N MET A 1 0.83 -16.24 -75.06
CA MET A 1 1.11 -15.27 -73.96
C MET A 1 0.45 -15.78 -72.69
N LYS A 2 1.23 -16.36 -71.75
CA LYS A 2 0.71 -16.90 -70.43
C LYS A 2 1.15 -15.96 -69.37
N ALA A 3 0.19 -15.32 -68.67
CA ALA A 3 0.41 -14.49 -67.55
C ALA A 3 0.55 -15.37 -66.24
N ALA A 4 1.65 -15.25 -65.61
CA ALA A 4 1.85 -15.88 -64.27
C ALA A 4 1.41 -14.93 -63.16
N PHE A 5 0.53 -15.39 -62.25
CA PHE A 5 0.16 -14.70 -61.02
C PHE A 5 1.12 -15.12 -59.90
N PRO A 6 1.65 -14.20 -59.12
CA PRO A 6 2.40 -14.57 -57.91
C PRO A 6 1.44 -14.85 -56.75
N ILE A 7 1.63 -15.98 -56.11
CA ILE A 7 0.97 -16.38 -54.85
C ILE A 7 1.59 -15.57 -53.72
N ALA A 8 0.79 -14.69 -53.10
CA ALA A 8 1.18 -13.99 -51.89
C ALA A 8 1.06 -14.94 -50.67
N LEU A 9 2.19 -15.24 -50.05
CA LEU A 9 2.28 -16.04 -48.81
C LEU A 9 1.90 -15.16 -47.65
N LEU A 10 0.68 -15.33 -47.10
CA LEU A 10 0.22 -14.72 -45.86
C LEU A 10 0.87 -15.43 -44.66
N CYS A 11 1.95 -14.86 -44.14
CA CYS A 11 2.49 -15.22 -42.83
C CYS A 11 1.54 -14.75 -41.74
N GLY A 12 0.70 -15.67 -41.23
CA GLY A 12 -0.12 -15.46 -40.06
C GLY A 12 0.76 -15.44 -38.82
N PHE A 13 1.06 -14.27 -38.25
CA PHE A 13 1.61 -14.14 -36.90
C PHE A 13 0.51 -14.51 -35.92
N ALA A 14 0.56 -15.73 -35.38
CA ALA A 14 -0.20 -16.13 -34.22
C ALA A 14 0.37 -15.40 -33.01
N CYS A 15 -0.26 -14.29 -32.64
CA CYS A 15 0.01 -13.59 -31.39
C CYS A 15 -0.54 -14.47 -30.25
N ALA A 16 0.30 -15.37 -29.70
CA ALA A 16 -0.01 -16.09 -28.48
C ALA A 16 -0.03 -15.07 -27.33
N ALA A 17 -1.22 -14.56 -27.00
CA ALA A 17 -1.45 -13.80 -25.79
C ALA A 17 -1.16 -14.73 -24.60
N LEU A 18 0.02 -14.59 -24.00
CA LEU A 18 0.35 -15.16 -22.71
C LEU A 18 -0.57 -14.48 -21.68
N ALA A 19 -1.72 -15.08 -21.43
CA ALA A 19 -2.54 -14.76 -20.28
C ALA A 19 -1.71 -15.10 -19.03
N GLN A 20 -1.00 -14.11 -18.50
CA GLN A 20 -0.39 -14.20 -17.18
C GLN A 20 -1.53 -14.31 -16.17
N SER A 21 -1.86 -15.52 -15.77
CA SER A 21 -2.76 -15.76 -14.64
C SER A 21 -2.11 -15.11 -13.41
N LEU A 22 -2.78 -14.10 -12.86
CA LEU A 22 -2.39 -13.51 -11.58
C LEU A 22 -2.19 -14.65 -10.57
N PRO A 23 -1.12 -14.64 -9.76
CA PRO A 23 -0.86 -15.69 -8.78
C PRO A 23 -2.07 -15.80 -7.86
N LYS A 24 -2.66 -16.98 -7.83
CA LYS A 24 -3.87 -17.25 -7.04
C LYS A 24 -3.47 -17.35 -5.57
N SER A 25 -3.90 -16.38 -4.75
CA SER A 25 -3.73 -16.45 -3.30
C SER A 25 -4.47 -17.63 -2.71
N VAL A 26 -3.82 -18.36 -1.81
CA VAL A 26 -4.40 -19.48 -1.07
C VAL A 26 -4.61 -19.07 0.37
N ARG A 27 -5.85 -19.10 0.85
CA ARG A 27 -6.21 -18.82 2.24
C ARG A 27 -6.08 -20.09 3.08
N LYS A 28 -5.41 -19.98 4.23
CA LYS A 28 -5.34 -21.05 5.25
C LYS A 28 -5.83 -20.53 6.59
N ASN A 29 -6.44 -21.37 7.39
CA ASN A 29 -6.81 -21.09 8.77
C ASN A 29 -5.67 -21.53 9.69
N LEU A 30 -5.28 -20.65 10.62
CA LEU A 30 -4.30 -20.93 11.67
C LEU A 30 -5.06 -21.14 12.97
N ASP A 31 -4.93 -22.32 13.57
CA ASP A 31 -5.62 -22.68 14.81
C ASP A 31 -5.03 -21.98 16.05
N ARG A 32 -3.78 -21.55 15.93
CA ARG A 32 -3.00 -20.84 16.97
C ARG A 32 -2.03 -19.85 16.35
N PRO A 33 -1.53 -18.87 17.12
CA PRO A 33 -0.45 -18.01 16.66
C PRO A 33 0.74 -18.83 16.17
N THR A 34 1.20 -18.52 14.94
CA THR A 34 2.21 -19.32 14.23
C THR A 34 3.25 -18.40 13.61
N VAL A 35 4.53 -18.74 13.76
CA VAL A 35 5.61 -18.02 13.08
C VAL A 35 5.69 -18.49 11.63
N ILE A 36 5.51 -17.56 10.69
CA ILE A 36 5.60 -17.81 9.24
C ILE A 36 6.56 -16.78 8.65
N GLN A 37 7.69 -17.24 8.13
CA GLN A 37 8.74 -16.38 7.50
C GLN A 37 9.18 -15.20 8.38
N GLY A 38 9.30 -15.42 9.70
CA GLY A 38 9.70 -14.42 10.68
C GLY A 38 8.57 -13.57 11.26
N PHE A 39 7.35 -13.64 10.72
CA PHE A 39 6.16 -12.96 11.23
C PHE A 39 5.38 -13.87 12.17
N LEU A 40 5.11 -13.40 13.40
CA LEU A 40 4.22 -14.10 14.31
C LEU A 40 2.77 -13.75 13.94
N CYS A 41 2.19 -14.57 13.05
CA CYS A 41 0.81 -14.43 12.58
C CYS A 41 -0.18 -14.94 13.64
N ASP A 42 -1.28 -14.22 13.83
CA ASP A 42 -2.33 -14.59 14.78
C ASP A 42 -3.14 -15.79 14.28
N LYS A 43 -3.90 -16.40 15.20
CA LYS A 43 -4.94 -17.37 14.85
C LYS A 43 -5.94 -16.74 13.88
N GLY A 44 -6.52 -17.57 13.00
CA GLY A 44 -7.45 -17.11 11.99
C GLY A 44 -6.84 -17.21 10.59
N TYR A 45 -7.19 -16.29 9.71
CA TYR A 45 -6.80 -16.43 8.32
C TYR A 45 -5.43 -15.84 8.00
N ALA A 46 -4.63 -16.64 7.29
CA ALA A 46 -3.44 -16.19 6.59
C ALA A 46 -3.57 -16.49 5.09
N TRP A 47 -3.00 -15.66 4.25
CA TRP A 47 -2.98 -15.82 2.80
C TRP A 47 -1.56 -16.08 2.33
N PHE A 48 -1.46 -16.92 1.32
CA PHE A 48 -0.18 -17.36 0.76
C PHE A 48 -0.21 -17.19 -0.77
N PHE A 49 0.87 -16.78 -1.34
CA PHE A 49 1.08 -16.88 -2.78
C PHE A 49 1.06 -18.35 -3.23
N SER A 50 0.88 -18.59 -4.53
CA SER A 50 0.89 -19.95 -5.11
C SER A 50 2.20 -20.70 -4.83
N GLY A 51 3.31 -20.00 -4.69
CA GLY A 51 4.62 -20.54 -4.30
C GLY A 51 4.75 -20.89 -2.82
N GLY A 52 3.71 -20.69 -2.00
CA GLY A 52 3.69 -20.99 -0.57
C GLY A 52 4.28 -19.91 0.32
N GLN A 53 4.76 -18.79 -0.23
CA GLN A 53 5.22 -17.65 0.55
C GLN A 53 4.01 -16.94 1.21
N LEU A 54 4.22 -16.41 2.43
CA LEU A 54 3.20 -15.62 3.11
C LEU A 54 2.90 -14.35 2.29
N GLU A 55 1.62 -14.13 2.02
CA GLU A 55 1.12 -12.91 1.36
C GLU A 55 0.53 -11.94 2.38
N LYS A 56 -0.28 -12.44 3.33
CA LYS A 56 -0.99 -11.58 4.28
C LYS A 56 -1.31 -12.32 5.56
N CYS A 57 -1.12 -11.67 6.71
CA CYS A 57 -1.64 -12.12 8.00
C CYS A 57 -1.82 -10.96 8.98
N THR A 58 -2.48 -11.24 10.11
CA THR A 58 -2.54 -10.35 11.28
C THR A 58 -1.36 -10.66 12.19
N VAL A 59 -0.61 -9.66 12.66
CA VAL A 59 0.49 -9.87 13.61
C VAL A 59 0.00 -9.83 15.06
N THR A 60 0.47 -10.74 15.92
CA THR A 60 0.02 -10.83 17.32
C THR A 60 0.73 -9.87 18.25
N ARG A 61 1.90 -9.41 17.90
CA ARG A 61 2.73 -8.51 18.71
C ARG A 61 3.29 -7.40 17.84
N GLU A 62 3.65 -6.31 18.51
CA GLU A 62 4.42 -5.25 17.88
C GLU A 62 5.72 -5.80 17.29
N MET A 63 6.06 -5.33 16.11
CA MET A 63 7.28 -5.70 15.42
C MET A 63 7.83 -4.53 14.62
N SER A 64 9.16 -4.54 14.44
CA SER A 64 9.83 -3.53 13.60
C SER A 64 10.18 -4.11 12.24
N PHE A 65 9.99 -3.32 11.21
CA PHE A 65 10.47 -3.59 9.87
C PHE A 65 11.20 -2.35 9.34
N GLY A 66 12.54 -2.42 9.32
CA GLY A 66 13.36 -1.23 9.11
C GLY A 66 13.10 -0.19 10.20
N GLU A 67 12.76 1.03 9.79
CA GLU A 67 12.43 2.14 10.71
C GLU A 67 10.93 2.24 11.05
N ILE A 68 10.13 1.26 10.61
CA ILE A 68 8.67 1.26 10.80
C ILE A 68 8.32 0.29 11.92
N THR A 69 7.57 0.79 12.90
CA THR A 69 6.96 -0.02 13.94
C THR A 69 5.54 -0.40 13.52
N ILE A 70 5.28 -1.70 13.47
CA ILE A 70 3.98 -2.29 13.13
C ILE A 70 3.31 -2.71 14.44
N PRO A 71 2.19 -2.08 14.83
CA PRO A 71 1.49 -2.43 16.06
C PRO A 71 0.91 -3.84 16.04
N ALA A 72 0.78 -4.45 17.22
CA ALA A 72 0.05 -5.70 17.39
C ALA A 72 -1.39 -5.57 16.84
N GLY A 73 -1.93 -6.64 16.26
CA GLY A 73 -3.27 -6.64 15.65
C GLY A 73 -3.33 -5.99 14.27
N SER A 74 -2.24 -5.44 13.76
CA SER A 74 -2.17 -4.91 12.40
C SER A 74 -2.16 -6.03 11.36
N TRP A 75 -2.71 -5.76 10.19
CA TRP A 75 -2.57 -6.65 9.03
C TRP A 75 -1.38 -6.23 8.20
N ILE A 76 -0.49 -7.19 7.93
CA ILE A 76 0.61 -7.01 6.99
C ILE A 76 0.25 -7.68 5.66
N THR A 77 0.61 -7.02 4.55
CA THR A 77 0.60 -7.61 3.21
C THR A 77 2.01 -7.53 2.66
N LEU A 78 2.53 -8.66 2.24
CA LEU A 78 3.88 -8.81 1.71
C LEU A 78 3.87 -8.85 0.18
N ALA A 79 4.98 -8.49 -0.42
CA ALA A 79 5.28 -8.83 -1.80
C ALA A 79 5.82 -10.27 -1.88
N GLU A 80 5.94 -10.83 -3.08
CA GLU A 80 6.45 -12.19 -3.28
C GLU A 80 7.89 -12.39 -2.78
N ASP A 81 8.68 -11.30 -2.70
CA ASP A 81 10.04 -11.29 -2.14
C ASP A 81 10.05 -11.26 -0.60
N GLY A 82 8.88 -11.34 0.06
CA GLY A 82 8.71 -11.34 1.51
C GLY A 82 8.81 -9.96 2.18
N LYS A 83 8.97 -8.88 1.42
CA LYS A 83 9.01 -7.53 1.98
C LYS A 83 7.60 -6.97 2.21
N PRO A 84 7.35 -6.24 3.31
CA PRO A 84 6.11 -5.52 3.51
C PRO A 84 5.83 -4.54 2.38
N LYS A 85 4.60 -4.65 1.84
CA LYS A 85 4.07 -3.78 0.79
C LYS A 85 3.01 -2.83 1.34
N PHE A 86 2.13 -3.37 2.18
CA PHE A 86 1.09 -2.63 2.87
C PHE A 86 0.98 -3.08 4.32
N VAL A 87 0.73 -2.14 5.20
CA VAL A 87 0.37 -2.39 6.59
C VAL A 87 -0.96 -1.68 6.86
N GLN A 88 -1.98 -2.43 7.26
CA GLN A 88 -3.20 -1.85 7.81
C GLN A 88 -3.03 -1.78 9.33
N MET A 89 -2.81 -0.56 9.83
CA MET A 89 -2.48 -0.31 11.23
C MET A 89 -3.69 -0.59 12.12
N SER A 90 -3.51 -1.30 13.23
CA SER A 90 -4.59 -1.58 14.20
C SER A 90 -4.99 -0.35 15.02
N HIS A 91 -4.08 0.59 15.20
CA HIS A 91 -4.28 1.89 15.86
C HIS A 91 -3.27 2.91 15.35
N ASP A 92 -3.49 4.19 15.67
CA ASP A 92 -2.55 5.26 15.34
C ASP A 92 -1.15 4.95 15.85
N ALA A 93 -0.16 5.08 14.98
CA ALA A 93 1.23 4.82 15.35
C ALA A 93 2.20 5.74 14.59
N PRO A 94 3.39 5.97 15.15
CA PRO A 94 4.42 6.73 14.45
C PRO A 94 5.04 5.89 13.33
N VAL A 95 5.12 6.49 12.15
CA VAL A 95 5.81 5.94 10.98
C VAL A 95 6.75 6.99 10.44
N LEU A 96 8.06 6.80 10.57
CA LEU A 96 9.09 7.75 10.10
C LEU A 96 8.86 9.19 10.58
N GLY A 97 8.47 9.34 11.84
CA GLY A 97 8.22 10.66 12.46
C GLY A 97 6.83 11.26 12.16
N LEU A 98 6.00 10.59 11.37
CA LEU A 98 4.62 10.99 11.12
C LEU A 98 3.68 10.15 11.98
N ARG A 99 2.68 10.76 12.58
CA ARG A 99 1.60 10.01 13.23
C ARG A 99 0.60 9.56 12.18
N CYS A 100 0.71 8.31 11.76
CA CYS A 100 -0.19 7.71 10.78
C CYS A 100 -1.44 7.15 11.47
N GLN A 101 -2.57 7.29 10.80
CA GLN A 101 -3.87 6.82 11.27
C GLN A 101 -3.91 5.30 11.28
N GLY A 102 -4.43 4.74 12.35
CA GLY A 102 -4.75 3.33 12.50
C GLY A 102 -6.26 3.05 12.40
N GLY A 103 -6.61 1.79 12.64
CA GLY A 103 -8.00 1.34 12.66
C GLY A 103 -8.80 1.99 13.77
N GLY A 104 -10.09 2.21 13.49
CA GLY A 104 -11.06 2.63 14.48
C GLY A 104 -11.58 1.44 15.31
N PRO A 105 -12.66 1.64 16.10
CA PRO A 105 -13.22 0.62 16.99
C PRO A 105 -13.75 -0.63 16.26
N LEU A 106 -13.88 -0.60 14.94
CA LEU A 106 -14.28 -1.75 14.11
C LEU A 106 -13.08 -2.50 13.48
N GLY A 107 -11.86 -2.15 13.87
CA GLY A 107 -10.64 -2.76 13.35
C GLY A 107 -9.96 -1.96 12.23
N PRO A 108 -8.89 -2.51 11.63
CA PRO A 108 -8.19 -1.86 10.52
C PRO A 108 -9.11 -1.65 9.31
N GLY A 109 -9.20 -0.42 8.83
CA GLY A 109 -9.99 -0.03 7.66
C GLY A 109 -9.14 0.58 6.56
N GLU A 110 -9.76 1.01 5.46
CA GLU A 110 -9.05 1.60 4.31
C GLU A 110 -8.21 2.83 4.69
N GLY A 111 -8.70 3.67 5.62
CA GLY A 111 -7.98 4.85 6.11
C GLY A 111 -6.81 4.55 7.06
N SER A 112 -6.50 3.28 7.33
CA SER A 112 -5.41 2.85 8.22
C SER A 112 -4.21 2.26 7.46
N VAL A 113 -4.17 2.45 6.14
CA VAL A 113 -3.13 1.85 5.29
C VAL A 113 -1.86 2.69 5.30
N VAL A 114 -0.75 2.03 5.55
CA VAL A 114 0.61 2.51 5.28
C VAL A 114 1.15 1.70 4.10
N ALA A 115 1.48 2.37 3.00
CA ALA A 115 2.07 1.73 1.83
C ALA A 115 3.58 1.99 1.79
N LEU A 116 4.34 0.98 1.36
CA LEU A 116 5.79 1.03 1.25
C LEU A 116 6.25 0.82 -0.19
N TYR A 117 7.38 1.42 -0.51
CA TYR A 117 8.14 1.07 -1.71
C TYR A 117 8.86 -0.28 -1.52
N PRO A 118 9.28 -0.96 -2.59
CA PRO A 118 10.12 -2.16 -2.49
C PRO A 118 11.43 -1.95 -1.74
N SER A 119 11.92 -0.71 -1.69
CA SER A 119 13.06 -0.28 -0.88
C SER A 119 12.79 -0.22 0.63
N GLY A 120 11.54 -0.43 1.07
CA GLY A 120 11.09 -0.29 2.46
C GLY A 120 10.79 1.14 2.89
N LYS A 121 10.96 2.14 2.01
CA LYS A 121 10.62 3.53 2.29
C LYS A 121 9.12 3.76 2.25
N LEU A 122 8.66 4.74 3.03
CA LEU A 122 7.25 5.15 3.05
C LEU A 122 6.83 5.69 1.68
N LYS A 123 5.75 5.15 1.15
CA LYS A 123 5.11 5.61 -0.09
C LYS A 123 3.88 6.45 0.20
N GLU A 124 3.08 6.02 1.18
CA GLU A 124 1.81 6.62 1.51
C GLU A 124 1.42 6.31 2.95
N CYS A 125 0.83 7.28 3.64
CA CYS A 125 0.03 7.03 4.83
C CYS A 125 -1.10 8.06 4.97
N PHE A 126 -2.10 7.73 5.79
CA PHE A 126 -3.13 8.66 6.23
C PHE A 126 -2.71 9.23 7.58
N LEU A 127 -2.81 10.55 7.76
CA LEU A 127 -2.42 11.19 9.01
C LEU A 127 -3.51 11.02 10.08
N ALA A 128 -3.10 10.79 11.34
CA ALA A 128 -4.02 10.70 12.48
C ALA A 128 -4.51 12.08 12.98
N GLY A 129 -3.95 13.16 12.46
CA GLY A 129 -4.31 14.54 12.72
C GLY A 129 -3.57 15.45 11.73
N ASP A 130 -3.91 16.73 11.67
CA ASP A 130 -3.17 17.70 10.85
C ASP A 130 -1.72 17.76 11.32
N GLN A 131 -0.75 17.70 10.39
CA GLN A 131 0.68 17.69 10.69
C GLN A 131 1.45 18.49 9.65
N THR A 132 2.55 19.08 10.08
CA THR A 132 3.51 19.70 9.16
C THR A 132 4.47 18.63 8.66
N VAL A 133 4.43 18.36 7.36
CA VAL A 133 5.26 17.36 6.68
C VAL A 133 6.26 18.07 5.78
N GLN A 134 7.54 18.03 6.12
CA GLN A 134 8.61 18.71 5.39
C GLN A 134 8.32 20.21 5.12
N GLY A 135 7.76 20.90 6.12
CA GLY A 135 7.40 22.30 6.04
C GLY A 135 6.02 22.61 5.44
N VAL A 136 5.30 21.62 4.92
CA VAL A 136 3.96 21.75 4.33
C VAL A 136 2.89 21.36 5.35
N PRO A 137 1.88 22.21 5.64
CA PRO A 137 0.77 21.88 6.53
C PRO A 137 -0.17 20.89 5.85
N CYS A 138 -0.03 19.59 6.14
CA CYS A 138 -0.85 18.51 5.58
C CYS A 138 -2.03 18.18 6.48
N SER A 139 -3.20 18.03 5.87
CA SER A 139 -4.45 17.71 6.56
C SER A 139 -4.60 16.21 6.78
N HIS A 140 -5.17 15.83 7.92
CA HIS A 140 -5.67 14.49 8.12
C HIS A 140 -6.97 14.27 7.34
N GLY A 141 -7.23 13.00 6.98
CA GLY A 141 -8.50 12.61 6.40
C GLY A 141 -9.56 12.42 7.48
N GLY A 142 -10.60 13.24 7.46
CA GLY A 142 -11.80 12.96 8.25
C GLY A 142 -12.72 11.94 7.56
N LEU A 143 -13.63 11.32 8.31
CA LEU A 143 -14.62 10.36 7.79
C LEU A 143 -15.38 10.88 6.56
N VAL A 144 -15.66 12.20 6.54
CA VAL A 144 -16.37 12.86 5.44
C VAL A 144 -15.52 12.99 4.16
N SER A 145 -14.18 13.12 4.28
CA SER A 145 -13.32 13.24 3.11
C SER A 145 -13.17 11.93 2.36
N THR A 146 -13.10 10.81 3.05
CA THR A 146 -13.06 9.47 2.44
C THR A 146 -14.38 9.10 1.77
N THR A 147 -15.52 9.42 2.39
CA THR A 147 -16.84 9.16 1.79
C THR A 147 -17.17 10.02 0.59
N LEU A 148 -16.57 11.22 0.47
CA LEU A 148 -16.75 12.11 -0.68
C LEU A 148 -15.68 11.90 -1.79
N GLY A 149 -14.90 10.82 -1.73
CA GLY A 149 -13.84 10.53 -2.71
C GLY A 149 -12.68 11.54 -2.71
N ARG A 150 -12.53 12.31 -1.63
CA ARG A 150 -11.40 13.21 -1.44
C ARG A 150 -10.27 12.42 -0.77
N ASP A 151 -9.27 12.10 -1.54
CA ASP A 151 -8.08 11.40 -1.04
C ASP A 151 -7.31 12.27 -0.02
N PRO A 152 -7.28 11.86 1.27
CA PRO A 152 -6.57 12.57 2.33
C PRO A 152 -5.17 12.00 2.58
N GLY A 153 -4.67 11.12 1.72
CA GLY A 153 -3.36 10.48 1.86
C GLY A 153 -2.22 11.49 1.74
N VAL A 154 -1.14 11.21 2.45
CA VAL A 154 0.15 11.88 2.27
C VAL A 154 1.05 10.94 1.48
N TYR A 155 1.55 11.41 0.35
CA TYR A 155 2.32 10.62 -0.60
C TYR A 155 3.76 11.10 -0.67
N PHE A 156 4.67 10.16 -0.73
CA PHE A 156 6.11 10.41 -0.85
C PHE A 156 6.64 9.81 -2.15
N SER A 157 7.69 10.40 -2.69
CA SER A 157 8.51 9.77 -3.71
C SER A 157 9.52 8.80 -3.05
N GLU A 158 10.09 7.89 -3.83
CA GLU A 158 11.00 6.87 -3.29
C GLU A 158 12.30 7.45 -2.69
N ASN A 159 12.66 8.69 -3.04
CA ASN A 159 13.75 9.43 -2.38
C ASN A 159 13.36 10.03 -1.02
N GLY A 160 12.09 9.80 -0.56
CA GLY A 160 11.56 10.26 0.73
C GLY A 160 11.03 11.69 0.73
N LYS A 161 11.00 12.39 -0.41
CA LYS A 161 10.41 13.74 -0.49
C LYS A 161 8.89 13.67 -0.53
N LEU A 162 8.24 14.60 0.18
CA LEU A 162 6.79 14.80 0.10
C LEU A 162 6.41 15.09 -1.36
N ARG A 163 5.52 14.30 -1.90
CA ARG A 163 5.01 14.45 -3.27
C ARG A 163 3.66 15.14 -3.29
N GLN A 164 2.78 14.76 -2.38
CA GLN A 164 1.41 15.22 -2.39
C GLN A 164 0.79 15.12 -1.01
N CYS A 165 0.00 16.13 -0.65
CA CYS A 165 -0.96 16.05 0.45
C CYS A 165 -2.06 17.11 0.26
N ARG A 166 -3.15 17.01 1.02
CA ARG A 166 -4.15 18.05 1.10
C ARG A 166 -3.76 19.07 2.17
N LEU A 167 -3.88 20.36 1.88
CA LEU A 167 -3.48 21.42 2.80
C LEU A 167 -4.43 21.54 4.00
N ALA A 168 -3.86 21.60 5.21
CA ALA A 168 -4.57 21.88 6.47
C ALA A 168 -4.75 23.39 6.74
N ALA A 169 -3.93 24.22 6.10
CA ALA A 169 -3.94 25.69 6.19
C ALA A 169 -3.51 26.30 4.85
N ASP A 170 -3.69 27.61 4.68
CA ASP A 170 -3.17 28.31 3.52
C ASP A 170 -1.64 28.22 3.48
N PHE A 171 -1.10 27.93 2.31
CA PHE A 171 0.34 27.72 2.12
C PHE A 171 0.80 28.12 0.71
N ASN A 172 1.79 29.01 0.63
CA ASN A 172 2.40 29.47 -0.63
C ASN A 172 1.39 29.88 -1.71
N GLY A 173 0.34 30.63 -1.35
CA GLY A 173 -0.70 31.08 -2.27
C GLY A 173 -1.80 30.08 -2.57
N GLN A 174 -1.69 28.84 -2.11
CA GLN A 174 -2.75 27.84 -2.15
C GLN A 174 -3.61 27.92 -0.88
N ARG A 175 -4.91 27.60 -1.00
CA ARG A 175 -5.85 27.66 0.12
C ARG A 175 -5.94 26.33 0.87
N LYS A 176 -6.32 26.43 2.13
CA LYS A 176 -6.72 25.25 2.92
C LYS A 176 -7.67 24.34 2.12
N GLY A 177 -7.41 23.05 2.15
CA GLY A 177 -8.19 22.01 1.45
C GLY A 177 -7.79 21.78 -0.01
N GLU A 178 -6.94 22.61 -0.60
CA GLU A 178 -6.38 22.35 -1.93
C GLU A 178 -5.32 21.25 -1.88
N LEU A 179 -5.06 20.66 -3.04
CA LEU A 179 -4.07 19.60 -3.19
C LEU A 179 -2.70 20.22 -3.43
N PHE A 180 -1.79 20.06 -2.47
CA PHE A 180 -0.38 20.37 -2.66
C PHE A 180 0.28 19.24 -3.45
N GLN A 181 1.00 19.61 -4.52
CA GLN A 181 1.80 18.68 -5.33
C GLN A 181 3.16 19.29 -5.60
N GLN A 182 4.22 18.51 -5.37
CA GLN A 182 5.55 18.86 -5.87
C GLN A 182 5.74 18.31 -7.29
N PRO A 183 6.27 19.12 -8.23
CA PRO A 183 6.70 18.60 -9.52
C PRO A 183 7.77 17.52 -9.33
N LEU A 184 7.77 16.53 -10.20
CA LEU A 184 8.74 15.43 -10.25
C LEU A 184 10.14 15.93 -10.60
#